data_3b5b581ce4ef442664b1c37941a16e77
#
_entry.id   3b5b581ce4ef442664b1c37941a16e77
#
_cell.length_a   1.000
_cell.length_b   1.000
_cell.length_c   1.000
_cell.angle_alpha   90.00
_cell.angle_beta   90.00
_cell.angle_gamma   90.00
#
_symmetry.space_group_name_H-M   'P 1'
#
loop_
_entity.id
_entity.type
_entity.pdbx_description
1 polymer ?
#
loop_
_entity_poly.entity_id
_entity_poly.type
_entity_poly.pdbx_seq_one_letter_code
_entity_poly.pdbx_strand_id
1 'polypeptide(L)'
;MRQFNLTDSLSSEKAGPPLPRRCIWMRMALVVLLAVFAVATMQAADYGIVINGYSVWEKNCNDLSGIKGVTGSVKYDPATKTLTLENATITGIGNERCLFNSECEGLRIVLKGSNRIVNNEEVGMEFRSATTICGPGTLDIRTKKKEAILFIYVPLTIEDCEITINSEHTGIVGGFISEKSVLTVRNSRVDVNAKNGCVVYFGGIVLEDCAIVQPKGVVFDKGCMSLAIDGEIVKGRLVIGKPN
;
A
#
# COMPACT_ATOMS: atom_id res chain seq x y z
N MET A 1 29.23 -5.98 85.19
CA MET A 1 29.42 -6.12 83.77
C MET A 1 28.92 -7.50 83.34
N ARG A 2 27.80 -7.61 82.71
CA ARG A 2 27.21 -8.90 82.25
C ARG A 2 27.36 -8.94 80.76
N GLN A 3 28.09 -9.94 80.25
CA GLN A 3 28.17 -10.28 78.83
C GLN A 3 26.86 -11.03 78.43
N PHE A 4 26.22 -10.57 77.45
CA PHE A 4 25.13 -11.27 76.80
C PHE A 4 25.70 -12.08 75.64
N ASN A 5 25.61 -13.42 75.71
CA ASN A 5 25.83 -14.32 74.58
C ASN A 5 24.61 -14.36 73.72
N LEU A 6 24.75 -14.04 72.43
CA LEU A 6 23.76 -14.23 71.39
C LEU A 6 24.16 -15.46 70.57
N THR A 7 23.69 -16.61 71.00
CA THR A 7 23.62 -17.83 70.18
C THR A 7 22.30 -18.50 70.53
N ASP A 8 21.45 -18.63 69.56
CA ASP A 8 20.38 -19.61 69.41
C ASP A 8 19.10 -18.93 68.84
N SER A 9 18.93 -19.05 67.53
CA SER A 9 17.70 -19.53 66.90
C SER A 9 17.81 -19.51 65.38
N LEU A 10 18.55 -20.46 64.81
CA LEU A 10 18.29 -20.86 63.45
C LEU A 10 17.11 -21.85 63.51
N SER A 11 15.90 -21.33 63.34
CA SER A 11 14.73 -22.13 63.20
C SER A 11 14.80 -22.90 61.88
N SER A 12 14.87 -24.22 62.05
CA SER A 12 14.73 -25.24 61.00
C SER A 12 13.45 -24.99 60.18
N GLU A 13 13.63 -24.45 58.98
CA GLU A 13 12.58 -24.38 57.97
C GLU A 13 12.29 -25.83 57.48
N LYS A 14 11.20 -26.42 57.98
CA LYS A 14 10.74 -27.74 57.54
C LYS A 14 10.37 -27.67 56.10
N ALA A 15 11.19 -28.30 55.24
CA ALA A 15 10.82 -28.54 53.85
C ALA A 15 9.45 -29.24 53.79
N GLY A 16 8.51 -28.61 53.11
CA GLY A 16 7.18 -29.16 52.90
C GLY A 16 7.23 -30.51 52.18
N PRO A 17 6.20 -31.35 52.31
CA PRO A 17 6.18 -32.68 51.71
C PRO A 17 6.35 -32.56 50.18
N PRO A 18 7.12 -33.48 49.54
CA PRO A 18 7.32 -33.46 48.11
C PRO A 18 5.98 -33.60 47.39
N LEU A 19 5.74 -32.72 46.42
CA LEU A 19 4.51 -32.70 45.62
C LEU A 19 4.30 -34.08 44.95
N PRO A 20 3.08 -34.64 45.00
CA PRO A 20 2.83 -35.95 44.42
C PRO A 20 3.19 -35.97 42.92
N ARG A 21 3.91 -37.01 42.50
CA ARG A 21 4.40 -37.18 41.12
C ARG A 21 3.33 -36.91 40.04
N ARG A 22 2.06 -37.16 40.33
CA ARG A 22 0.90 -36.84 39.45
C ARG A 22 0.76 -35.34 39.15
N CYS A 23 1.06 -34.46 40.12
CA CYS A 23 1.00 -33.00 39.88
C CYS A 23 2.10 -32.51 38.95
N ILE A 24 3.28 -33.12 38.97
CA ILE A 24 4.40 -32.76 38.10
C ILE A 24 4.08 -33.14 36.66
N TRP A 25 3.53 -34.33 36.43
CA TRP A 25 3.12 -34.75 35.10
C TRP A 25 1.98 -33.94 34.53
N MET A 26 0.99 -33.55 35.35
CA MET A 26 -0.09 -32.63 34.92
C MET A 26 0.42 -31.22 34.55
N ARG A 27 1.38 -30.71 35.32
CA ARG A 27 1.99 -29.40 34.97
C ARG A 27 2.84 -29.48 33.71
N MET A 28 3.63 -30.52 33.53
CA MET A 28 4.37 -30.76 32.29
C MET A 28 3.44 -30.94 31.09
N ALA A 29 2.36 -31.70 31.23
CA ALA A 29 1.35 -31.88 30.17
C ALA A 29 0.65 -30.55 29.82
N LEU A 30 0.36 -29.70 30.79
CA LEU A 30 -0.23 -28.38 30.57
C LEU A 30 0.73 -27.43 29.83
N VAL A 31 2.03 -27.43 30.19
CA VAL A 31 3.04 -26.62 29.52
C VAL A 31 3.26 -27.08 28.08
N VAL A 32 3.29 -28.41 27.84
CA VAL A 32 3.39 -28.96 26.48
C VAL A 32 2.15 -28.65 25.67
N LEU A 33 0.95 -28.73 26.26
CA LEU A 33 -0.30 -28.39 25.59
C LEU A 33 -0.35 -26.89 25.22
N LEU A 34 0.08 -25.98 26.11
CA LEU A 34 0.17 -24.57 25.85
C LEU A 34 1.23 -24.25 24.78
N ALA A 35 2.36 -24.95 24.77
CA ALA A 35 3.38 -24.81 23.73
C ALA A 35 2.87 -25.28 22.35
N VAL A 36 2.13 -26.38 22.30
CA VAL A 36 1.51 -26.91 21.08
C VAL A 36 0.42 -25.95 20.56
N PHE A 37 -0.39 -25.35 21.44
CA PHE A 37 -1.36 -24.33 21.04
C PHE A 37 -0.70 -23.05 20.56
N ALA A 38 0.45 -22.64 21.10
CA ALA A 38 1.20 -21.45 20.65
C ALA A 38 1.83 -21.64 19.24
N VAL A 39 2.11 -22.88 18.84
CA VAL A 39 2.64 -23.18 17.50
C VAL A 39 1.52 -23.29 16.45
N ALA A 40 0.27 -23.50 16.86
CA ALA A 40 -0.84 -23.83 15.95
C ALA A 40 -1.48 -22.63 15.23
N THR A 41 -1.00 -21.39 15.41
CA THR A 41 -1.60 -20.18 14.78
C THR A 41 -0.60 -19.20 14.18
N MET A 42 0.53 -19.66 13.66
CA MET A 42 1.29 -18.83 12.73
C MET A 42 0.63 -18.88 11.35
N GLN A 43 -0.51 -18.21 11.23
CA GLN A 43 -1.09 -17.93 9.94
C GLN A 43 -0.14 -16.96 9.23
N ALA A 44 0.28 -17.29 8.01
CA ALA A 44 1.15 -16.41 7.23
C ALA A 44 0.49 -15.03 7.11
N ALA A 45 1.23 -13.96 7.42
CA ALA A 45 0.70 -12.61 7.40
C ALA A 45 0.29 -12.20 5.99
N ASP A 46 -0.97 -11.77 5.82
CA ASP A 46 -1.45 -11.05 4.64
C ASP A 46 -1.11 -9.56 4.82
N TYR A 47 -0.55 -8.95 3.81
CA TYR A 47 -0.11 -7.55 3.89
C TYR A 47 -1.16 -6.55 3.37
N GLY A 48 -2.36 -7.01 3.02
CA GLY A 48 -3.43 -6.17 2.49
C GLY A 48 -3.13 -5.60 1.11
N ILE A 49 -2.21 -6.23 0.37
CA ILE A 49 -1.87 -5.90 -1.01
C ILE A 49 -2.29 -7.06 -1.89
N VAL A 50 -2.95 -6.75 -3.00
CA VAL A 50 -3.42 -7.75 -3.97
C VAL A 50 -2.92 -7.37 -5.37
N ILE A 51 -2.39 -8.32 -6.11
CA ILE A 51 -1.97 -8.16 -7.51
C ILE A 51 -2.73 -9.18 -8.34
N ASN A 52 -3.50 -8.72 -9.33
CA ASN A 52 -4.33 -9.57 -10.20
C ASN A 52 -5.18 -10.59 -9.42
N GLY A 53 -5.78 -10.19 -8.28
CA GLY A 53 -6.59 -11.06 -7.43
C GLY A 53 -5.79 -11.95 -6.47
N TYR A 54 -4.46 -11.92 -6.51
CA TYR A 54 -3.61 -12.70 -5.61
C TYR A 54 -3.08 -11.85 -4.48
N SER A 55 -3.35 -12.25 -3.23
CA SER A 55 -2.82 -11.59 -2.04
C SER A 55 -1.29 -11.70 -1.95
N VAL A 56 -0.68 -10.64 -1.45
CA VAL A 56 0.75 -10.62 -1.09
C VAL A 56 0.90 -11.09 0.36
N TRP A 57 1.59 -12.20 0.55
CA TRP A 57 1.78 -12.88 1.82
C TRP A 57 3.26 -12.98 2.18
N GLU A 58 3.55 -13.30 3.42
CA GLU A 58 4.90 -13.60 3.89
C GLU A 58 5.64 -14.63 2.99
N LYS A 59 4.91 -15.61 2.45
CA LYS A 59 5.50 -16.69 1.64
C LYS A 59 5.86 -16.29 0.21
N ASN A 60 5.22 -15.26 -0.35
CA ASN A 60 5.43 -14.85 -1.75
C ASN A 60 6.00 -13.43 -1.90
N CYS A 61 6.07 -12.64 -0.83
CA CYS A 61 6.43 -11.21 -0.90
C CYS A 61 7.81 -10.95 -1.54
N ASN A 62 8.75 -11.89 -1.43
CA ASN A 62 10.09 -11.75 -1.98
C ASN A 62 10.16 -11.91 -3.50
N ASP A 63 9.16 -12.54 -4.13
CA ASP A 63 9.06 -12.70 -5.58
C ASP A 63 7.59 -12.90 -5.99
N LEU A 64 7.03 -11.88 -6.63
CA LEU A 64 5.65 -11.87 -7.10
C LEU A 64 5.56 -12.10 -8.62
N SER A 65 6.70 -12.39 -9.29
CA SER A 65 6.74 -12.66 -10.74
C SER A 65 5.99 -13.94 -11.16
N GLY A 66 5.76 -14.86 -10.20
CA GLY A 66 4.95 -16.05 -10.41
C GLY A 66 3.44 -15.78 -10.50
N ILE A 67 2.97 -14.58 -10.18
CA ILE A 67 1.56 -14.22 -10.33
C ILE A 67 1.22 -14.10 -11.81
N LYS A 68 0.13 -14.74 -12.21
CA LYS A 68 -0.32 -14.70 -13.61
C LYS A 68 -0.54 -13.25 -14.07
N GLY A 69 0.02 -12.91 -15.25
CA GLY A 69 -0.04 -11.56 -15.82
C GLY A 69 1.05 -10.62 -15.31
N VAL A 70 1.93 -11.07 -14.41
CA VAL A 70 3.10 -10.33 -13.95
C VAL A 70 4.35 -10.80 -14.70
N THR A 71 5.15 -9.86 -15.20
CA THR A 71 6.48 -10.10 -15.78
C THR A 71 7.45 -9.05 -15.26
N GLY A 72 8.76 -9.31 -15.34
CA GLY A 72 9.77 -8.47 -14.72
C GLY A 72 9.88 -8.75 -13.21
N SER A 73 10.49 -7.86 -12.44
CA SER A 73 10.70 -8.05 -11.02
C SER A 73 9.66 -7.27 -10.21
N VAL A 74 8.89 -7.97 -9.39
CA VAL A 74 7.95 -7.39 -8.42
C VAL A 74 8.20 -8.02 -7.07
N LYS A 75 8.50 -7.20 -6.05
CA LYS A 75 8.86 -7.66 -4.70
C LYS A 75 8.26 -6.73 -3.65
N TYR A 76 7.83 -7.29 -2.54
CA TYR A 76 7.38 -6.52 -1.40
C TYR A 76 8.25 -6.77 -0.18
N ASP A 77 8.75 -5.70 0.42
CA ASP A 77 9.46 -5.72 1.70
C ASP A 77 8.53 -5.25 2.83
N PRO A 78 8.08 -6.16 3.71
CA PRO A 78 7.18 -5.82 4.79
C PRO A 78 7.82 -4.93 5.88
N ALA A 79 9.14 -4.97 6.05
CA ALA A 79 9.82 -4.17 7.06
C ALA A 79 9.78 -2.68 6.72
N THR A 80 9.85 -2.35 5.44
CA THR A 80 9.81 -0.96 4.92
C THR A 80 8.49 -0.62 4.27
N LYS A 81 7.54 -1.55 4.19
CA LYS A 81 6.27 -1.44 3.45
C LYS A 81 6.47 -1.01 2.00
N THR A 82 7.48 -1.57 1.34
CA THR A 82 7.89 -1.16 0.01
C THR A 82 7.60 -2.25 -1.03
N LEU A 83 6.73 -1.92 -1.99
CA LEU A 83 6.51 -2.72 -3.20
C LEU A 83 7.42 -2.17 -4.30
N THR A 84 8.42 -2.91 -4.71
CA THR A 84 9.33 -2.52 -5.80
C THR A 84 8.85 -3.13 -7.12
N LEU A 85 8.67 -2.28 -8.11
CA LEU A 85 8.44 -2.65 -9.51
C LEU A 85 9.74 -2.33 -10.29
N GLU A 86 10.37 -3.33 -10.87
CA GLU A 86 11.60 -3.14 -11.63
C GLU A 86 11.48 -3.77 -13.02
N ASN A 87 11.37 -2.93 -14.05
CA ASN A 87 11.10 -3.32 -15.43
C ASN A 87 9.90 -4.29 -15.51
N ALA A 88 8.89 -4.02 -14.67
CA ALA A 88 7.76 -4.90 -14.48
C ALA A 88 6.59 -4.54 -15.40
N THR A 89 5.88 -5.56 -15.85
CA THR A 89 4.58 -5.39 -16.50
C THR A 89 3.54 -6.19 -15.72
N ILE A 90 2.44 -5.54 -15.36
CA ILE A 90 1.26 -6.17 -14.75
C ILE A 90 0.11 -6.03 -15.73
N THR A 91 -0.35 -7.14 -16.26
CA THR A 91 -1.52 -7.20 -17.16
C THR A 91 -2.70 -7.79 -16.42
N GLY A 92 -3.80 -7.07 -16.35
CA GLY A 92 -5.02 -7.46 -15.65
C GLY A 92 -5.60 -8.77 -16.20
N ILE A 93 -6.17 -9.57 -15.33
CA ILE A 93 -6.76 -10.86 -15.62
C ILE A 93 -8.24 -10.86 -15.23
N GLY A 94 -9.09 -11.15 -16.19
CA GLY A 94 -10.53 -11.18 -15.93
C GLY A 94 -11.03 -9.84 -15.38
N ASN A 95 -11.79 -9.88 -14.30
CA ASN A 95 -12.34 -8.70 -13.63
C ASN A 95 -11.53 -8.30 -12.39
N GLU A 96 -10.22 -8.57 -12.38
CA GLU A 96 -9.35 -8.24 -11.26
C GLU A 96 -8.61 -6.92 -11.51
N ARG A 97 -8.38 -6.16 -10.45
CA ARG A 97 -7.50 -4.99 -10.45
C ARG A 97 -6.05 -5.44 -10.62
N CYS A 98 -5.26 -4.70 -11.39
CA CYS A 98 -3.84 -5.04 -11.50
C CYS A 98 -3.11 -4.91 -10.16
N LEU A 99 -3.39 -3.82 -9.41
CA LEU A 99 -2.83 -3.61 -8.09
C LEU A 99 -3.90 -3.01 -7.17
N PHE A 100 -4.05 -3.60 -5.99
CA PHE A 100 -4.98 -3.13 -4.97
C PHE A 100 -4.29 -3.07 -3.61
N ASN A 101 -4.29 -1.90 -2.97
CA ASN A 101 -3.89 -1.72 -1.59
C ASN A 101 -5.13 -1.50 -0.73
N SER A 102 -5.53 -2.54 0.02
CA SER A 102 -6.70 -2.48 0.90
C SER A 102 -6.36 -1.96 2.30
N GLU A 103 -5.24 -2.38 2.88
CA GLU A 103 -4.95 -2.20 4.31
C GLU A 103 -3.50 -1.84 4.63
N CYS A 104 -2.58 -1.87 3.64
CA CYS A 104 -1.18 -1.51 3.88
C CYS A 104 -1.03 0.02 3.98
N GLU A 105 -1.23 0.53 5.18
CA GLU A 105 -1.08 1.98 5.45
C GLU A 105 0.37 2.43 5.28
N GLY A 106 0.56 3.48 4.46
CA GLY A 106 1.88 4.01 4.13
C GLY A 106 2.68 3.14 3.13
N LEU A 107 1.97 2.36 2.28
CA LEU A 107 2.61 1.62 1.19
C LEU A 107 3.42 2.55 0.30
N ARG A 108 4.67 2.18 0.04
CA ARG A 108 5.54 2.82 -0.95
C ARG A 108 5.69 1.91 -2.17
N ILE A 109 5.27 2.39 -3.33
CA ILE A 109 5.46 1.71 -4.62
C ILE A 109 6.68 2.35 -5.28
N VAL A 110 7.81 1.65 -5.26
CA VAL A 110 9.09 2.16 -5.79
C VAL A 110 9.27 1.68 -7.23
N LEU A 111 9.35 2.63 -8.14
CA LEU A 111 9.55 2.39 -9.57
C LEU A 111 11.05 2.38 -9.91
N LYS A 112 11.53 1.31 -10.54
CA LYS A 112 12.88 1.20 -11.10
C LYS A 112 12.79 0.81 -12.57
N GLY A 113 13.51 1.54 -13.43
CA GLY A 113 13.43 1.33 -14.86
C GLY A 113 12.05 1.64 -15.44
N SER A 114 11.62 0.88 -16.45
CA SER A 114 10.37 1.12 -17.17
C SER A 114 9.31 0.11 -16.77
N ASN A 115 8.23 0.57 -16.16
CA ASN A 115 7.15 -0.28 -15.66
C ASN A 115 5.85 -0.02 -16.43
N ARG A 116 4.99 -1.03 -16.51
CA ARG A 116 3.72 -0.94 -17.21
C ARG A 116 2.59 -1.65 -16.46
N ILE A 117 1.42 -1.02 -16.46
CA ILE A 117 0.15 -1.62 -16.00
C ILE A 117 -0.85 -1.52 -17.15
N VAL A 118 -1.48 -2.65 -17.49
CA VAL A 118 -2.51 -2.71 -18.53
C VAL A 118 -3.74 -3.43 -17.99
N ASN A 119 -4.89 -2.75 -17.95
CA ASN A 119 -6.15 -3.37 -17.60
C ASN A 119 -7.27 -2.94 -18.56
N ASN A 120 -7.84 -3.89 -19.28
CA ASN A 120 -8.90 -3.58 -20.22
C ASN A 120 -10.31 -3.67 -19.59
N GLU A 121 -10.46 -4.40 -18.48
CA GLU A 121 -11.77 -4.72 -17.89
C GLU A 121 -12.02 -3.98 -16.58
N GLU A 122 -11.00 -3.87 -15.72
CA GLU A 122 -11.08 -3.31 -14.38
C GLU A 122 -10.08 -2.15 -14.15
N VAL A 123 -10.10 -1.60 -12.95
CA VAL A 123 -9.22 -0.52 -12.49
C VAL A 123 -7.75 -0.96 -12.60
N GLY A 124 -6.89 -0.06 -13.07
CA GLY A 124 -5.46 -0.31 -13.10
C GLY A 124 -4.88 -0.46 -11.68
N MET A 125 -5.01 0.58 -10.88
CA MET A 125 -4.55 0.60 -9.48
C MET A 125 -5.65 1.18 -8.58
N GLU A 126 -5.96 0.50 -7.47
CA GLU A 126 -6.91 0.99 -6.45
C GLU A 126 -6.25 1.07 -5.08
N PHE A 127 -6.48 2.19 -4.37
CA PHE A 127 -5.92 2.43 -3.05
C PHE A 127 -7.03 2.78 -2.05
N ARG A 128 -7.12 2.02 -0.97
CA ARG A 128 -7.98 2.26 0.21
C ARG A 128 -7.16 2.54 1.46
N SER A 129 -5.85 2.61 1.33
CA SER A 129 -4.89 3.02 2.36
C SER A 129 -3.90 3.99 1.75
N ALA A 130 -3.37 4.90 2.55
CA ALA A 130 -2.42 5.92 2.10
C ALA A 130 -1.25 5.27 1.34
N THR A 131 -0.99 5.76 0.14
CA THR A 131 0.00 5.17 -0.76
C THR A 131 0.86 6.25 -1.39
N THR A 132 2.15 5.95 -1.55
CA THR A 132 3.12 6.77 -2.27
C THR A 132 3.67 5.99 -3.46
N ILE A 133 3.58 6.56 -4.66
CA ILE A 133 4.27 6.05 -5.86
C ILE A 133 5.52 6.90 -6.05
N CYS A 134 6.70 6.28 -6.10
CA CYS A 134 7.96 7.03 -6.11
C CYS A 134 9.10 6.28 -6.83
N GLY A 135 10.25 6.96 -6.93
CA GLY A 135 11.50 6.37 -7.45
C GLY A 135 11.86 6.85 -8.85
N PRO A 136 13.10 6.62 -9.29
CA PRO A 136 13.64 7.21 -10.52
C PRO A 136 13.11 6.56 -11.81
N GLY A 137 12.18 5.61 -11.70
CA GLY A 137 11.62 4.89 -12.84
C GLY A 137 10.38 5.56 -13.44
N THR A 138 9.86 4.91 -14.47
CA THR A 138 8.63 5.33 -15.17
C THR A 138 7.53 4.31 -14.99
N LEU A 139 6.26 4.76 -15.10
CA LEU A 139 5.08 3.90 -15.08
C LEU A 139 4.12 4.31 -16.21
N ASP A 140 3.87 3.40 -17.16
CA ASP A 140 2.85 3.54 -18.21
C ASP A 140 1.59 2.76 -17.82
N ILE A 141 0.47 3.46 -17.59
CA ILE A 141 -0.80 2.84 -17.21
C ILE A 141 -1.78 2.96 -18.39
N ARG A 142 -2.36 1.84 -18.78
CA ARG A 142 -3.37 1.78 -19.83
C ARG A 142 -4.62 1.07 -19.37
N THR A 143 -5.77 1.75 -19.49
CA THR A 143 -7.08 1.17 -19.14
C THR A 143 -8.13 1.47 -20.21
N LYS A 144 -9.16 0.61 -20.29
CA LYS A 144 -10.25 0.81 -21.24
C LYS A 144 -11.60 1.10 -20.57
N LYS A 145 -12.07 0.19 -19.71
CA LYS A 145 -13.45 0.26 -19.19
C LYS A 145 -13.56 0.96 -17.85
N LYS A 146 -12.44 1.07 -17.12
CA LYS A 146 -12.39 1.61 -15.77
C LYS A 146 -11.26 2.61 -15.62
N GLU A 147 -11.16 3.20 -14.45
CA GLU A 147 -10.18 4.19 -14.06
C GLU A 147 -8.74 3.63 -14.12
N ALA A 148 -7.77 4.50 -14.45
CA ALA A 148 -6.38 4.08 -14.39
C ALA A 148 -5.87 4.01 -12.94
N ILE A 149 -6.16 5.04 -12.14
CA ILE A 149 -5.85 5.08 -10.69
C ILE A 149 -7.11 5.54 -9.96
N LEU A 150 -7.50 4.78 -8.95
CA LEU A 150 -8.60 5.09 -8.03
C LEU A 150 -8.07 5.10 -6.59
N PHE A 151 -8.25 6.20 -5.84
CA PHE A 151 -7.92 6.28 -4.42
C PHE A 151 -9.13 6.78 -3.62
N ILE A 152 -9.52 6.03 -2.58
CA ILE A 152 -10.82 6.19 -1.94
C ILE A 152 -10.63 6.57 -0.47
N TYR A 153 -11.02 7.80 -0.09
CA TYR A 153 -10.93 8.35 1.26
C TYR A 153 -9.53 8.39 1.87
N VAL A 154 -8.49 8.34 1.04
CA VAL A 154 -7.10 8.30 1.46
C VAL A 154 -6.27 9.26 0.61
N PRO A 155 -5.11 9.73 1.09
CA PRO A 155 -4.17 10.48 0.26
C PRO A 155 -3.42 9.57 -0.72
N LEU A 156 -3.10 10.11 -1.89
CA LEU A 156 -2.18 9.55 -2.87
C LEU A 156 -1.03 10.54 -3.11
N THR A 157 0.20 10.08 -2.95
CA THR A 157 1.40 10.87 -3.26
C THR A 157 2.13 10.28 -4.46
N ILE A 158 2.54 11.13 -5.39
CA ILE A 158 3.41 10.79 -6.53
C ILE A 158 4.67 11.66 -6.40
N GLU A 159 5.84 11.04 -6.17
CA GLU A 159 7.07 11.77 -5.92
C GLU A 159 8.28 11.19 -6.66
N ASP A 160 9.13 12.07 -7.20
CA ASP A 160 10.41 11.71 -7.83
C ASP A 160 10.30 10.67 -8.95
N CYS A 161 9.19 10.67 -9.72
CA CYS A 161 8.95 9.69 -10.78
C CYS A 161 8.22 10.29 -11.99
N GLU A 162 8.09 9.49 -13.04
CA GLU A 162 7.32 9.82 -14.23
C GLU A 162 6.20 8.82 -14.46
N ILE A 163 4.96 9.33 -14.55
CA ILE A 163 3.77 8.50 -14.79
C ILE A 163 3.08 8.98 -16.07
N THR A 164 2.82 8.05 -17.00
CA THR A 164 2.00 8.26 -18.18
C THR A 164 0.74 7.44 -18.08
N ILE A 165 -0.42 8.06 -18.25
CA ILE A 165 -1.73 7.41 -18.20
C ILE A 165 -2.43 7.59 -19.55
N ASN A 166 -2.87 6.47 -20.12
CA ASN A 166 -3.74 6.43 -21.29
C ASN A 166 -4.99 5.63 -20.91
N SER A 167 -6.10 6.33 -20.66
CA SER A 167 -7.36 5.72 -20.27
C SER A 167 -8.48 6.02 -21.28
N GLU A 168 -9.15 4.98 -21.74
CA GLU A 168 -10.39 5.16 -22.51
C GLU A 168 -11.59 5.53 -21.61
N HIS A 169 -11.40 5.53 -20.28
CA HIS A 169 -12.37 5.96 -19.28
C HIS A 169 -11.83 7.21 -18.54
N THR A 170 -11.47 7.09 -17.29
CA THR A 170 -11.00 8.19 -16.45
C THR A 170 -9.54 7.94 -16.01
N GLY A 171 -8.76 8.99 -15.86
CA GLY A 171 -7.36 8.90 -15.47
C GLY A 171 -7.20 8.62 -13.97
N ILE A 172 -7.08 9.68 -13.16
CA ILE A 172 -6.91 9.61 -11.71
C ILE A 172 -8.21 10.05 -11.05
N VAL A 173 -8.74 9.21 -10.16
CA VAL A 173 -10.04 9.42 -9.50
C VAL A 173 -9.90 9.32 -7.99
N GLY A 174 -10.37 10.33 -7.25
CA GLY A 174 -10.36 10.35 -5.79
C GLY A 174 -11.51 9.58 -5.14
N GLY A 175 -12.30 8.84 -5.90
CA GLY A 175 -13.40 7.96 -5.48
C GLY A 175 -14.26 8.52 -4.34
N PHE A 176 -15.41 9.06 -4.68
CA PHE A 176 -16.30 9.84 -3.81
C PHE A 176 -15.70 11.19 -3.37
N ILE A 177 -16.53 12.21 -3.36
CA ILE A 177 -16.17 13.57 -2.93
C ILE A 177 -15.79 13.53 -1.45
N SER A 178 -14.49 13.56 -1.15
CA SER A 178 -13.97 13.53 0.22
C SER A 178 -12.74 14.40 0.35
N GLU A 179 -12.72 15.28 1.34
CA GLU A 179 -11.55 16.11 1.68
C GLU A 179 -10.32 15.27 2.05
N LYS A 180 -10.49 13.98 2.38
CA LYS A 180 -9.38 13.06 2.68
C LYS A 180 -8.67 12.55 1.43
N SER A 181 -9.33 12.56 0.27
CA SER A 181 -8.75 12.12 -1.00
C SER A 181 -7.90 13.23 -1.61
N VAL A 182 -6.73 13.51 -1.04
CA VAL A 182 -5.80 14.53 -1.54
C VAL A 182 -4.77 13.88 -2.45
N LEU A 183 -4.58 14.48 -3.64
CA LEU A 183 -3.49 14.12 -4.56
C LEU A 183 -2.31 15.05 -4.33
N THR A 184 -1.16 14.51 -3.94
CA THR A 184 0.10 15.25 -3.87
C THR A 184 1.01 14.82 -5.01
N VAL A 185 1.50 15.76 -5.79
CA VAL A 185 2.52 15.51 -6.84
C VAL A 185 3.75 16.37 -6.51
N ARG A 186 4.89 15.71 -6.32
CA ARG A 186 6.15 16.34 -5.91
C ARG A 186 7.26 15.95 -6.88
N ASN A 187 7.99 16.94 -7.41
CA ASN A 187 9.15 16.75 -8.29
C ASN A 187 8.96 15.65 -9.35
N SER A 188 7.76 15.53 -9.89
CA SER A 188 7.33 14.44 -10.77
C SER A 188 6.71 14.95 -12.05
N ARG A 189 6.66 14.06 -13.06
CA ARG A 189 5.88 14.27 -14.26
C ARG A 189 4.70 13.31 -14.29
N VAL A 190 3.50 13.86 -14.42
CA VAL A 190 2.26 13.08 -14.58
C VAL A 190 1.57 13.55 -15.86
N ASP A 191 1.53 12.70 -16.88
CA ASP A 191 0.93 12.94 -18.19
C ASP A 191 -0.30 12.06 -18.33
N VAL A 192 -1.49 12.65 -18.29
CA VAL A 192 -2.76 11.94 -18.30
C VAL A 192 -3.49 12.23 -19.59
N ASN A 193 -3.80 11.19 -20.35
CA ASN A 193 -4.72 11.24 -21.47
C ASN A 193 -5.94 10.36 -21.16
N ALA A 194 -7.12 10.98 -20.97
CA ALA A 194 -8.32 10.28 -20.54
C ALA A 194 -9.59 10.87 -21.16
N LYS A 195 -10.52 9.99 -21.58
CA LYS A 195 -11.73 10.42 -22.30
C LYS A 195 -12.76 11.11 -21.41
N ASN A 196 -12.97 10.63 -20.17
CA ASN A 196 -14.06 11.08 -19.30
C ASN A 196 -13.61 12.07 -18.21
N GLY A 197 -12.30 12.25 -18.03
CA GLY A 197 -11.71 13.17 -17.07
C GLY A 197 -10.29 12.76 -16.69
N CYS A 198 -9.38 13.73 -16.68
CA CYS A 198 -7.98 13.44 -16.40
C CYS A 198 -7.73 13.20 -14.90
N VAL A 199 -8.12 14.17 -14.03
CA VAL A 199 -7.99 14.08 -12.57
C VAL A 199 -9.27 14.64 -11.97
N VAL A 200 -10.06 13.75 -11.35
CA VAL A 200 -11.45 14.07 -10.99
C VAL A 200 -11.87 13.51 -9.63
N TYR A 201 -12.86 14.13 -9.01
CA TYR A 201 -13.59 13.69 -7.81
C TYR A 201 -12.69 13.48 -6.59
N PHE A 202 -11.81 14.44 -6.29
CA PHE A 202 -10.88 14.39 -5.17
C PHE A 202 -10.94 15.65 -4.29
N GLY A 203 -10.47 15.55 -3.03
CA GLY A 203 -10.62 16.60 -2.03
C GLY A 203 -9.70 17.80 -2.18
N GLY A 204 -8.58 17.64 -2.87
CA GLY A 204 -7.61 18.68 -3.07
C GLY A 204 -6.34 18.20 -3.79
N ILE A 205 -5.57 19.16 -4.31
CA ILE A 205 -4.29 18.88 -4.94
C ILE A 205 -3.19 19.74 -4.30
N VAL A 206 -2.03 19.10 -4.09
CA VAL A 206 -0.79 19.75 -3.65
C VAL A 206 0.26 19.51 -4.72
N LEU A 207 0.84 20.59 -5.25
CA LEU A 207 1.90 20.55 -6.25
C LEU A 207 3.18 21.14 -5.64
N GLU A 208 4.25 20.34 -5.55
CA GLU A 208 5.53 20.73 -5.00
C GLU A 208 6.63 20.48 -6.06
N ASP A 209 7.40 21.51 -6.39
CA ASP A 209 8.43 21.51 -7.44
C ASP A 209 7.89 21.07 -8.82
N CYS A 210 6.60 21.25 -9.04
CA CYS A 210 5.90 21.00 -10.30
C CYS A 210 4.66 21.91 -10.40
N ALA A 211 4.10 22.00 -11.60
CA ALA A 211 2.88 22.76 -11.88
C ALA A 211 2.06 22.04 -12.96
N ILE A 212 0.81 22.45 -13.15
CA ILE A 212 0.03 22.06 -14.32
C ILE A 212 0.57 22.84 -15.51
N VAL A 213 1.20 22.13 -16.45
CA VAL A 213 1.84 22.77 -17.62
C VAL A 213 0.97 22.73 -18.86
N GLN A 214 0.01 21.81 -18.92
CA GLN A 214 -0.92 21.66 -20.04
C GLN A 214 -2.23 21.00 -19.60
N PRO A 215 -3.41 21.50 -20.07
CA PRO A 215 -3.60 22.77 -20.75
C PRO A 215 -3.40 23.95 -19.80
N LYS A 216 -3.31 25.17 -20.34
CA LYS A 216 -3.25 26.40 -19.53
C LYS A 216 -4.62 26.72 -18.94
N GLY A 217 -4.64 27.39 -17.78
CA GLY A 217 -5.88 27.83 -17.13
C GLY A 217 -6.58 26.74 -16.29
N VAL A 218 -5.97 25.57 -16.14
CA VAL A 218 -6.51 24.52 -15.24
C VAL A 218 -6.35 24.93 -13.80
N VAL A 219 -7.42 24.80 -13.03
CA VAL A 219 -7.48 25.00 -11.59
C VAL A 219 -8.16 23.82 -10.90
N PHE A 220 -7.94 23.68 -9.62
CA PHE A 220 -8.78 22.78 -8.81
C PHE A 220 -10.11 23.51 -8.53
N ASP A 221 -11.18 23.01 -9.14
CA ASP A 221 -12.52 23.54 -8.97
C ASP A 221 -13.25 22.77 -7.86
N LYS A 222 -13.58 23.50 -6.77
CA LYS A 222 -14.30 22.93 -5.62
C LYS A 222 -15.76 22.56 -5.93
N GLY A 223 -16.35 23.15 -6.96
CA GLY A 223 -17.74 22.87 -7.35
C GLY A 223 -17.89 21.47 -7.96
N CYS A 224 -16.95 21.06 -8.80
CA CYS A 224 -16.90 19.71 -9.37
C CYS A 224 -15.86 18.80 -8.72
N MET A 225 -15.09 19.32 -7.72
CA MET A 225 -14.04 18.56 -7.00
C MET A 225 -13.05 17.90 -7.97
N SER A 226 -12.60 18.65 -8.97
CA SER A 226 -11.81 18.12 -10.10
C SER A 226 -10.85 19.18 -10.63
N LEU A 227 -9.89 18.77 -11.45
CA LEU A 227 -9.15 19.72 -12.27
C LEU A 227 -10.01 20.15 -13.46
N ALA A 228 -10.27 21.44 -13.56
CA ALA A 228 -11.21 22.04 -14.49
C ALA A 228 -10.68 23.32 -15.13
N ILE A 229 -11.26 23.70 -16.26
CA ILE A 229 -11.14 25.02 -16.90
C ILE A 229 -12.57 25.58 -17.00
N ASP A 230 -12.80 26.80 -16.48
CA ASP A 230 -14.09 27.48 -16.50
C ASP A 230 -15.27 26.59 -16.01
N GLY A 231 -15.01 25.75 -14.98
CA GLY A 231 -15.97 24.82 -14.39
C GLY A 231 -16.13 23.49 -15.13
N GLU A 232 -15.51 23.32 -16.28
CA GLU A 232 -15.58 22.09 -17.08
C GLU A 232 -14.38 21.18 -16.79
N ILE A 233 -14.66 19.91 -16.45
CA ILE A 233 -13.62 18.91 -16.15
C ILE A 233 -12.68 18.74 -17.35
N VAL A 234 -11.37 18.75 -17.08
CA VAL A 234 -10.35 18.55 -18.10
C VAL A 234 -10.41 17.10 -18.63
N LYS A 235 -10.65 16.99 -19.93
CA LYS A 235 -10.64 15.74 -20.71
C LYS A 235 -9.56 15.78 -21.79
N GLY A 236 -9.23 14.65 -22.36
CA GLY A 236 -8.13 14.52 -23.31
C GLY A 236 -6.80 14.50 -22.56
N ARG A 237 -5.99 15.54 -22.69
CA ARG A 237 -4.64 15.53 -22.10
C ARG A 237 -4.45 16.58 -21.03
N LEU A 238 -3.88 16.17 -19.90
CA LEU A 238 -3.42 17.01 -18.81
C LEU A 238 -1.99 16.62 -18.43
N VAL A 239 -1.12 17.60 -18.25
CA VAL A 239 0.28 17.36 -17.85
C VAL A 239 0.60 18.20 -16.62
N ILE A 240 1.07 17.52 -15.59
CA ILE A 240 1.72 18.09 -14.41
C ILE A 240 3.21 17.81 -14.56
N GLY A 241 4.06 18.80 -14.32
CA GLY A 241 5.51 18.64 -14.44
C GLY A 241 6.26 19.91 -14.07
N LYS A 242 7.56 19.92 -14.32
CA LYS A 242 8.38 21.12 -14.06
C LYS A 242 7.87 22.29 -14.93
N PRO A 243 7.64 23.45 -14.34
CA PRO A 243 7.35 24.64 -15.14
C PRO A 243 8.54 24.95 -16.06
N ASN A 244 8.24 25.32 -17.29
CA ASN A 244 9.24 25.79 -18.27
C ASN A 244 9.77 27.15 -17.88
#